data_120d2d3bedde2f290a5eaf6a451b07e6
#
_entry.id   120d2d3bedde2f290a5eaf6a451b07e6
#
_cell.length_a   1.000
_cell.length_b   1.000
_cell.length_c   1.000
_cell.angle_alpha   90.00
_cell.angle_beta   90.00
_cell.angle_gamma   90.00
#
_symmetry.space_group_name_H-M   'P 1'
#
loop_
_entity.id
_entity.type
_entity.pdbx_description
1 polymer ?
#
loop_
_entity_poly.entity_id
_entity_poly.type
_entity_poly.pdbx_seq_one_letter_code
_entity_poly.pdbx_strand_id
1 'polypeptide(L)'
;MADYPAIDLVFTDPHSPGGPDDDLTDRIYVVLDDLEPLAIQEAESADRWRVFFRSAAVRDKAAAAILAALPAQLVDVKSVDVPDEDWARRSQQNLQPVRAGRLVIAPPWNVPKSGDTPVIIIEPSTGFGTGHHATTRLCLEILQQLELRGARVIDVGTGSGVLALAAWKLGASDVVAVDNDPDALDSARANFARNGAGPSIDIIHDRIETLRIERADIVLANLTGATLVRYAAELTSLLRDEAYLVVSGFAPDEAHVVKTAFKTLRVIDERVEDDWAVICLRR
;
A
#
# COMPACT_ATOMS: atom_id res chain seq x y z
N MET A 1 -17.97 19.60 -1.72
CA MET A 1 -17.00 18.85 -2.51
C MET A 1 -15.67 19.48 -2.17
N ALA A 2 -14.70 18.71 -1.75
CA ALA A 2 -13.37 19.22 -1.45
C ALA A 2 -12.58 19.26 -2.76
N ASP A 3 -11.92 20.38 -3.03
CA ASP A 3 -10.98 20.47 -4.15
C ASP A 3 -9.62 19.98 -3.68
N TYR A 4 -8.90 19.23 -4.51
CA TYR A 4 -7.54 18.81 -4.24
C TYR A 4 -6.56 19.90 -4.68
N PRO A 5 -5.85 20.55 -3.73
CA PRO A 5 -4.81 21.52 -4.08
C PRO A 5 -3.68 20.83 -4.83
N ALA A 6 -3.34 21.33 -6.02
CA ALA A 6 -2.27 20.77 -6.83
C ALA A 6 -1.43 21.88 -7.50
N ILE A 7 -0.24 21.52 -7.97
CA ILE A 7 0.54 22.33 -8.91
C ILE A 7 0.69 21.58 -10.22
N ASP A 8 0.52 22.29 -11.32
CA ASP A 8 0.93 21.84 -12.65
C ASP A 8 2.34 22.36 -12.93
N LEU A 9 3.27 21.45 -13.19
CA LEU A 9 4.61 21.73 -13.68
C LEU A 9 4.61 21.48 -15.19
N VAL A 10 4.91 22.49 -15.99
CA VAL A 10 5.01 22.36 -17.44
C VAL A 10 6.46 22.58 -17.83
N PHE A 11 7.07 21.57 -18.45
CA PHE A 11 8.46 21.60 -18.84
C PHE A 11 8.59 22.27 -20.21
N THR A 12 9.42 23.30 -20.29
CA THR A 12 9.53 24.18 -21.46
C THR A 12 10.92 24.11 -22.10
N ASP A 13 11.74 23.11 -21.75
CA ASP A 13 13.09 23.00 -22.34
C ASP A 13 13.01 22.67 -23.82
N PRO A 14 13.45 23.60 -24.70
CA PRO A 14 13.44 23.39 -26.15
C PRO A 14 14.43 22.30 -26.60
N HIS A 15 15.35 21.86 -25.72
CA HIS A 15 16.38 20.86 -26.04
C HIS A 15 15.98 19.44 -25.55
N SER A 16 14.88 19.31 -24.77
CA SER A 16 14.34 18.06 -24.28
C SER A 16 12.85 17.95 -24.58
N PRO A 17 12.44 17.65 -25.80
CA PRO A 17 11.02 17.63 -26.21
C PRO A 17 10.20 16.49 -25.60
N GLY A 18 10.76 15.72 -24.66
CA GLY A 18 10.12 14.55 -24.05
C GLY A 18 9.96 14.63 -22.50
N GLY A 19 10.06 15.82 -21.91
CA GLY A 19 9.95 15.99 -20.45
C GLY A 19 11.27 16.39 -19.78
N PRO A 20 11.33 16.44 -18.44
CA PRO A 20 12.54 16.80 -17.71
C PRO A 20 13.61 15.73 -17.90
N ASP A 21 14.89 16.16 -18.00
CA ASP A 21 16.01 15.24 -17.90
C ASP A 21 16.17 14.69 -16.46
N ASP A 22 17.09 13.74 -16.30
CA ASP A 22 17.31 13.10 -14.99
C ASP A 22 17.76 14.12 -13.92
N ASP A 23 18.60 15.12 -14.26
CA ASP A 23 19.09 16.15 -13.33
C ASP A 23 17.93 17.07 -12.86
N LEU A 24 17.07 17.50 -13.76
CA LEU A 24 15.92 18.33 -13.44
C LEU A 24 14.89 17.53 -12.63
N THR A 25 14.68 16.27 -12.98
CA THR A 25 13.83 15.32 -12.26
C THR A 25 14.28 15.17 -10.80
N ASP A 26 15.56 14.86 -10.59
CA ASP A 26 16.13 14.68 -9.25
C ASP A 26 16.01 15.97 -8.40
N ARG A 27 16.24 17.12 -9.01
CA ARG A 27 16.09 18.41 -8.33
C ARG A 27 14.66 18.71 -7.92
N ILE A 28 13.67 18.33 -8.73
CA ILE A 28 12.26 18.47 -8.38
C ILE A 28 11.92 17.56 -7.19
N TYR A 29 12.34 16.30 -7.23
CA TYR A 29 12.10 15.37 -6.13
C TYR A 29 12.73 15.84 -4.82
N VAL A 30 13.97 16.35 -4.85
CA VAL A 30 14.63 16.92 -3.65
C VAL A 30 13.83 18.08 -3.07
N VAL A 31 13.29 18.97 -3.91
CA VAL A 31 12.46 20.10 -3.43
C VAL A 31 11.12 19.63 -2.85
N LEU A 32 10.55 18.56 -3.41
CA LEU A 32 9.25 18.03 -2.99
C LEU A 32 9.32 17.13 -1.76
N ASP A 33 10.47 16.52 -1.46
CA ASP A 33 10.63 15.53 -0.39
C ASP A 33 10.20 16.07 0.98
N ASP A 34 10.61 17.29 1.33
CA ASP A 34 10.24 17.97 2.58
C ASP A 34 8.75 18.41 2.65
N LEU A 35 8.01 18.29 1.55
CA LEU A 35 6.64 18.82 1.41
C LEU A 35 5.58 17.73 1.33
N GLU A 36 5.99 16.46 1.41
CA GLU A 36 5.13 15.28 1.48
C GLU A 36 3.96 15.33 0.47
N PRO A 37 4.22 15.34 -0.84
CA PRO A 37 3.15 15.35 -1.83
C PRO A 37 2.30 14.08 -1.71
N LEU A 38 0.99 14.21 -1.90
CA LEU A 38 0.06 13.08 -1.88
C LEU A 38 0.24 12.16 -3.09
N ALA A 39 0.51 12.76 -4.24
CA ALA A 39 0.74 12.06 -5.51
C ALA A 39 1.45 12.95 -6.52
N ILE A 40 2.21 12.34 -7.41
CA ILE A 40 2.79 12.97 -8.60
C ILE A 40 2.24 12.21 -9.81
N GLN A 41 1.61 12.93 -10.73
CA GLN A 41 1.07 12.41 -11.97
C GLN A 41 1.86 12.98 -13.14
N GLU A 42 2.47 12.10 -13.90
CA GLU A 42 3.13 12.45 -15.17
C GLU A 42 2.12 12.32 -16.32
N ALA A 43 2.08 13.30 -17.23
CA ALA A 43 1.26 13.20 -18.42
C ALA A 43 1.87 12.22 -19.43
N GLU A 44 1.05 11.59 -20.27
CA GLU A 44 1.54 10.71 -21.36
C GLU A 44 2.54 11.38 -22.32
N SER A 45 2.45 12.71 -22.46
CA SER A 45 3.38 13.52 -23.24
C SER A 45 4.72 13.78 -22.55
N ALA A 46 4.86 13.37 -21.28
CA ALA A 46 5.99 13.57 -20.38
C ALA A 46 6.40 15.06 -20.14
N ASP A 47 5.78 16.02 -20.84
CA ASP A 47 6.05 17.45 -20.75
C ASP A 47 5.34 18.16 -19.59
N ARG A 48 4.52 17.42 -18.82
CA ARG A 48 3.75 17.98 -17.72
C ARG A 48 3.67 17.00 -16.57
N TRP A 49 3.87 17.52 -15.33
CA TRP A 49 3.55 16.82 -14.10
C TRP A 49 2.47 17.56 -13.33
N ARG A 50 1.59 16.82 -12.62
CA ARG A 50 0.67 17.36 -11.64
C ARG A 50 0.99 16.77 -10.28
N VAL A 51 1.27 17.66 -9.31
CA VAL A 51 1.63 17.28 -7.94
C VAL A 51 0.53 17.69 -7.00
N PHE A 52 -0.03 16.75 -6.26
CA PHE A 52 -1.16 16.95 -5.34
C PHE A 52 -0.67 17.12 -3.90
N PHE A 53 -1.38 17.93 -3.11
CA PHE A 53 -1.03 18.25 -1.74
C PHE A 53 -2.23 18.15 -0.80
N ARG A 54 -1.97 17.95 0.52
CA ARG A 54 -3.00 17.85 1.56
C ARG A 54 -3.75 19.17 1.81
N SER A 55 -3.15 20.31 1.47
CA SER A 55 -3.75 21.61 1.66
C SER A 55 -3.20 22.66 0.69
N ALA A 56 -3.98 23.71 0.44
CA ALA A 56 -3.56 24.83 -0.37
C ALA A 56 -2.29 25.51 0.18
N ALA A 57 -2.12 25.57 1.51
CA ALA A 57 -0.95 26.16 2.11
C ALA A 57 0.35 25.37 1.80
N VAL A 58 0.29 24.04 1.78
CA VAL A 58 1.43 23.19 1.39
C VAL A 58 1.69 23.31 -0.10
N ARG A 59 0.65 23.31 -0.94
CA ARG A 59 0.74 23.57 -2.38
C ARG A 59 1.46 24.89 -2.68
N ASP A 60 1.05 25.98 -2.05
CA ASP A 60 1.60 27.31 -2.30
C ASP A 60 3.07 27.40 -1.84
N LYS A 61 3.41 26.73 -0.73
CA LYS A 61 4.79 26.59 -0.28
C LYS A 61 5.63 25.80 -1.29
N ALA A 62 5.08 24.72 -1.85
CA ALA A 62 5.74 23.89 -2.86
C ALA A 62 5.97 24.67 -4.17
N ALA A 63 4.96 25.41 -4.64
CA ALA A 63 5.09 26.25 -5.81
C ALA A 63 6.20 27.30 -5.64
N ALA A 64 6.26 27.96 -4.49
CA ALA A 64 7.31 28.94 -4.18
C ALA A 64 8.71 28.28 -4.09
N ALA A 65 8.83 27.10 -3.50
CA ALA A 65 10.09 26.38 -3.39
C ALA A 65 10.63 25.93 -4.76
N ILE A 66 9.77 25.41 -5.62
CA ILE A 66 10.13 25.02 -7.01
C ILE A 66 10.58 26.24 -7.81
N LEU A 67 9.81 27.35 -7.75
CA LEU A 67 10.18 28.58 -8.47
C LEU A 67 11.50 29.19 -7.98
N ALA A 68 11.84 28.99 -6.70
CA ALA A 68 13.11 29.46 -6.13
C ALA A 68 14.30 28.55 -6.49
N ALA A 69 14.07 27.25 -6.64
CA ALA A 69 15.12 26.25 -6.83
C ALA A 69 15.43 25.98 -8.32
N LEU A 70 14.46 26.21 -9.21
CA LEU A 70 14.57 25.85 -10.62
C LEU A 70 14.53 27.09 -11.53
N PRO A 71 15.27 27.07 -12.66
CA PRO A 71 15.22 28.16 -13.63
C PRO A 71 13.83 28.30 -14.25
N ALA A 72 13.26 29.50 -14.20
CA ALA A 72 11.94 29.81 -14.78
C ALA A 72 11.83 29.53 -16.31
N GLN A 73 12.95 29.36 -16.98
CA GLN A 73 12.98 29.00 -18.40
C GLN A 73 12.73 27.52 -18.65
N LEU A 74 12.86 26.67 -17.63
CA LEU A 74 12.72 25.22 -17.76
C LEU A 74 11.38 24.70 -17.25
N VAL A 75 10.76 25.38 -16.30
CA VAL A 75 9.51 24.93 -15.65
C VAL A 75 8.55 26.09 -15.45
N ASP A 76 7.34 25.97 -15.98
CA ASP A 76 6.21 26.84 -15.64
C ASP A 76 5.40 26.16 -14.52
N VAL A 77 5.14 26.89 -13.43
CA VAL A 77 4.48 26.38 -12.22
C VAL A 77 3.13 27.07 -12.04
N LYS A 78 2.05 26.30 -12.07
CA LYS A 78 0.68 26.80 -11.88
C LYS A 78 0.02 26.15 -10.70
N SER A 79 -0.40 26.93 -9.71
CA SER A 79 -1.31 26.45 -8.65
C SER A 79 -2.70 26.23 -9.24
N VAL A 80 -3.25 25.05 -9.00
CA VAL A 80 -4.59 24.65 -9.43
C VAL A 80 -5.35 24.02 -8.26
N ASP A 81 -6.66 24.23 -8.22
CA ASP A 81 -7.54 23.45 -7.36
C ASP A 81 -8.27 22.47 -8.28
N VAL A 82 -7.97 21.19 -8.12
CA VAL A 82 -8.57 20.14 -8.92
C VAL A 82 -9.85 19.71 -8.24
N PRO A 83 -11.03 19.98 -8.84
CA PRO A 83 -12.28 19.51 -8.27
C PRO A 83 -12.22 18.01 -8.01
N ASP A 84 -12.80 17.58 -6.90
CA ASP A 84 -12.97 16.16 -6.57
C ASP A 84 -13.99 15.52 -7.54
N GLU A 85 -13.83 15.83 -8.82
CA GLU A 85 -14.52 15.16 -9.89
C GLU A 85 -13.83 13.85 -10.21
N ASP A 86 -14.10 12.83 -9.35
CA ASP A 86 -13.98 11.41 -9.76
C ASP A 86 -12.65 10.95 -10.41
N TRP A 87 -11.54 11.72 -10.28
CA TRP A 87 -10.31 11.28 -10.95
C TRP A 87 -9.77 9.97 -10.34
N ALA A 88 -9.71 9.88 -9.02
CA ALA A 88 -9.40 8.63 -8.34
C ALA A 88 -10.42 7.55 -8.76
N ARG A 89 -11.68 7.91 -8.88
CA ARG A 89 -12.77 7.04 -9.32
C ARG A 89 -12.67 6.67 -10.81
N ARG A 90 -12.26 7.59 -11.70
CA ARG A 90 -12.12 7.31 -13.14
C ARG A 90 -10.90 6.45 -13.45
N SER A 91 -9.75 6.71 -12.83
CA SER A 91 -8.58 5.84 -12.97
C SER A 91 -8.83 4.46 -12.34
N GLN A 92 -9.65 4.41 -11.30
CA GLN A 92 -10.06 3.18 -10.64
C GLN A 92 -11.19 2.45 -11.38
N GLN A 93 -12.07 3.15 -12.11
CA GLN A 93 -13.18 2.52 -12.88
C GLN A 93 -12.71 1.49 -13.91
N ASN A 94 -11.47 1.59 -14.37
CA ASN A 94 -10.87 0.64 -15.31
C ASN A 94 -10.15 -0.53 -14.61
N LEU A 95 -10.12 -0.57 -13.25
CA LEU A 95 -9.47 -1.66 -12.54
C LEU A 95 -10.18 -2.99 -12.84
N GLN A 96 -9.40 -3.93 -13.34
CA GLN A 96 -9.86 -5.28 -13.63
C GLN A 96 -9.68 -6.15 -12.38
N PRO A 97 -10.51 -7.19 -12.20
CA PRO A 97 -10.27 -8.19 -11.18
C PRO A 97 -8.87 -8.80 -11.34
N VAL A 98 -8.15 -8.95 -10.24
CA VAL A 98 -6.80 -9.54 -10.22
C VAL A 98 -6.85 -10.90 -9.54
N ARG A 99 -6.16 -11.86 -10.14
CA ARG A 99 -6.02 -13.20 -9.59
C ARG A 99 -4.72 -13.32 -8.79
N ALA A 100 -4.84 -13.80 -7.55
CA ALA A 100 -3.72 -14.19 -6.70
C ALA A 100 -3.94 -15.65 -6.25
N GLY A 101 -3.27 -16.57 -6.90
CA GLY A 101 -3.51 -18.02 -6.71
C GLY A 101 -4.96 -18.42 -6.97
N ARG A 102 -5.64 -18.98 -5.96
CA ARG A 102 -7.06 -19.37 -6.02
C ARG A 102 -8.05 -18.27 -5.55
N LEU A 103 -7.55 -17.09 -5.20
CA LEU A 103 -8.36 -15.94 -4.83
C LEU A 103 -8.47 -14.97 -6.01
N VAL A 104 -9.58 -14.24 -6.07
CA VAL A 104 -9.76 -13.09 -6.97
C VAL A 104 -10.05 -11.86 -6.12
N ILE A 105 -9.30 -10.80 -6.35
CA ILE A 105 -9.57 -9.49 -5.76
C ILE A 105 -10.25 -8.64 -6.83
N ALA A 106 -11.39 -8.07 -6.52
CA ALA A 106 -12.19 -7.32 -7.47
C ALA A 106 -12.69 -6.01 -6.88
N PRO A 107 -12.74 -4.93 -7.69
CA PRO A 107 -13.43 -3.73 -7.28
C PRO A 107 -14.96 -3.94 -7.28
N PRO A 108 -15.74 -3.17 -6.48
CA PRO A 108 -17.18 -3.38 -6.34
C PRO A 108 -17.98 -3.29 -7.65
N TRP A 109 -17.49 -2.53 -8.61
CA TRP A 109 -18.16 -2.33 -9.92
C TRP A 109 -17.78 -3.36 -10.98
N ASN A 110 -16.81 -4.23 -10.70
CA ASN A 110 -16.35 -5.26 -11.64
C ASN A 110 -16.13 -6.61 -10.95
N VAL A 111 -17.15 -7.07 -10.23
CA VAL A 111 -17.10 -8.36 -9.53
C VAL A 111 -17.40 -9.47 -10.55
N PRO A 112 -16.47 -10.40 -10.80
CA PRO A 112 -16.71 -11.49 -11.73
C PRO A 112 -17.81 -12.40 -11.20
N LYS A 113 -18.61 -12.95 -12.11
CA LYS A 113 -19.49 -14.08 -11.80
C LYS A 113 -18.59 -15.27 -11.50
N SER A 114 -18.25 -15.46 -10.24
CA SER A 114 -17.40 -16.57 -9.82
C SER A 114 -18.27 -17.81 -9.62
N GLY A 115 -17.83 -18.93 -10.17
CA GLY A 115 -18.29 -20.25 -9.73
C GLY A 115 -17.72 -20.54 -8.31
N ASP A 116 -16.85 -21.53 -8.19
CA ASP A 116 -16.25 -21.92 -6.90
C ASP A 116 -15.04 -21.06 -6.47
N THR A 117 -14.66 -20.04 -7.25
CA THR A 117 -13.49 -19.19 -6.93
C THR A 117 -13.87 -18.12 -5.89
N PRO A 118 -13.23 -18.10 -4.70
CA PRO A 118 -13.51 -17.07 -3.71
C PRO A 118 -13.09 -15.68 -4.22
N VAL A 119 -14.03 -14.72 -4.17
CA VAL A 119 -13.80 -13.33 -4.55
C VAL A 119 -13.72 -12.45 -3.30
N ILE A 120 -12.74 -11.59 -3.22
CA ILE A 120 -12.60 -10.54 -2.20
C ILE A 120 -12.91 -9.22 -2.88
N ILE A 121 -13.91 -8.50 -2.37
CA ILE A 121 -14.32 -7.20 -2.92
C ILE A 121 -13.59 -6.12 -2.14
N ILE A 122 -12.72 -5.38 -2.82
CA ILE A 122 -11.98 -4.24 -2.25
C ILE A 122 -12.35 -2.98 -3.02
N GLU A 123 -12.88 -1.99 -2.31
CA GLU A 123 -13.00 -0.64 -2.87
C GLU A 123 -11.61 0.01 -2.85
N PRO A 124 -11.08 0.36 -4.01
CA PRO A 124 -9.82 1.08 -4.08
C PRO A 124 -9.99 2.44 -3.38
N SER A 125 -9.14 2.69 -2.39
CA SER A 125 -9.01 3.99 -1.73
C SER A 125 -7.70 4.65 -2.16
N THR A 126 -7.46 5.87 -1.71
CA THR A 126 -6.16 6.54 -1.86
C THR A 126 -5.03 5.86 -1.09
N GLY A 127 -5.35 4.87 -0.24
CA GLY A 127 -4.42 4.04 0.52
C GLY A 127 -3.97 2.78 -0.21
N PHE A 128 -2.93 2.14 0.31
CA PHE A 128 -2.39 0.86 -0.18
C PHE A 128 -3.37 -0.31 -0.01
N GLY A 129 -3.19 -1.37 -0.84
CA GLY A 129 -3.88 -2.66 -0.63
C GLY A 129 -5.05 -2.93 -1.57
N THR A 130 -5.05 -2.39 -2.79
CA THR A 130 -6.08 -2.69 -3.81
C THR A 130 -6.03 -4.12 -4.36
N GLY A 131 -5.03 -4.91 -3.96
CA GLY A 131 -4.77 -6.24 -4.52
C GLY A 131 -3.97 -6.24 -5.84
N HIS A 132 -3.83 -5.09 -6.49
CA HIS A 132 -3.10 -4.97 -7.76
C HIS A 132 -1.59 -4.91 -7.58
N HIS A 133 -1.12 -4.52 -6.40
CA HIS A 133 0.31 -4.43 -6.10
C HIS A 133 0.93 -5.82 -5.93
N ALA A 134 2.14 -6.04 -6.48
CA ALA A 134 2.83 -7.32 -6.42
C ALA A 134 3.00 -7.83 -4.98
N THR A 135 3.33 -6.95 -4.03
CA THR A 135 3.47 -7.32 -2.60
C THR A 135 2.20 -7.94 -2.02
N THR A 136 1.03 -7.42 -2.39
CA THR A 136 -0.26 -7.97 -1.93
C THR A 136 -0.50 -9.35 -2.56
N ARG A 137 -0.25 -9.52 -3.87
CA ARG A 137 -0.38 -10.83 -4.54
C ARG A 137 0.54 -11.86 -3.93
N LEU A 138 1.80 -11.52 -3.72
CA LEU A 138 2.80 -12.39 -3.09
C LEU A 138 2.37 -12.84 -1.68
N CYS A 139 1.90 -11.92 -0.84
CA CYS A 139 1.38 -12.26 0.50
C CYS A 139 0.18 -13.22 0.40
N LEU A 140 -0.77 -12.95 -0.51
CA LEU A 140 -1.95 -13.78 -0.72
C LEU A 140 -1.59 -15.19 -1.20
N GLU A 141 -0.59 -15.32 -2.05
CA GLU A 141 -0.12 -16.63 -2.53
C GLU A 141 0.54 -17.45 -1.43
N ILE A 142 1.39 -16.82 -0.60
CA ILE A 142 1.99 -17.48 0.56
C ILE A 142 0.90 -17.89 1.55
N LEU A 143 -0.02 -17.00 1.87
CA LEU A 143 -1.10 -17.25 2.83
C LEU A 143 -1.94 -18.49 2.45
N GLN A 144 -2.18 -18.72 1.16
CA GLN A 144 -2.92 -19.86 0.66
C GLN A 144 -2.21 -21.23 0.83
N GLN A 145 -0.94 -21.24 1.20
CA GLN A 145 -0.16 -22.44 1.44
C GLN A 145 -0.09 -22.80 2.94
N LEU A 146 -0.52 -21.88 3.80
CA LEU A 146 -0.56 -22.09 5.24
C LEU A 146 -1.89 -22.72 5.68
N GLU A 147 -1.87 -23.45 6.81
CA GLU A 147 -3.10 -23.99 7.39
C GLU A 147 -3.83 -22.87 8.14
N LEU A 148 -4.95 -22.44 7.56
CA LEU A 148 -5.75 -21.34 8.11
C LEU A 148 -6.97 -21.80 8.90
N ARG A 149 -7.41 -23.03 8.71
CA ARG A 149 -8.61 -23.51 9.38
C ARG A 149 -8.41 -23.54 10.90
N GLY A 150 -9.20 -22.72 11.60
CA GLY A 150 -9.12 -22.58 13.04
C GLY A 150 -7.95 -21.72 13.53
N ALA A 151 -7.12 -21.18 12.65
CA ALA A 151 -5.99 -20.33 13.02
C ALA A 151 -6.44 -18.94 13.50
N ARG A 152 -5.68 -18.38 14.43
CA ARG A 152 -5.68 -16.95 14.75
C ARG A 152 -4.69 -16.21 13.86
N VAL A 153 -5.14 -15.16 13.20
CA VAL A 153 -4.33 -14.34 12.27
C VAL A 153 -4.33 -12.88 12.72
N ILE A 154 -3.16 -12.25 12.70
CA ILE A 154 -3.02 -10.80 12.91
C ILE A 154 -2.49 -10.20 11.62
N ASP A 155 -3.17 -9.18 11.09
CA ASP A 155 -2.76 -8.38 9.93
C ASP A 155 -2.32 -7.00 10.41
N VAL A 156 -0.99 -6.75 10.42
CA VAL A 156 -0.36 -5.54 10.95
C VAL A 156 -0.07 -4.57 9.80
N GLY A 157 -0.63 -3.36 9.89
CA GLY A 157 -0.67 -2.42 8.78
C GLY A 157 -1.70 -2.88 7.76
N THR A 158 -2.93 -3.14 8.24
CA THR A 158 -3.96 -3.80 7.43
C THR A 158 -4.41 -3.00 6.22
N GLY A 159 -4.27 -1.67 6.23
CA GLY A 159 -4.65 -0.79 5.14
C GLY A 159 -6.10 -1.02 4.70
N SER A 160 -6.30 -1.48 3.48
CA SER A 160 -7.63 -1.82 2.93
C SER A 160 -8.30 -3.04 3.58
N GLY A 161 -7.59 -3.81 4.39
CA GLY A 161 -8.07 -5.05 4.99
C GLY A 161 -7.98 -6.28 4.08
N VAL A 162 -7.32 -6.20 2.95
CA VAL A 162 -7.32 -7.29 1.94
C VAL A 162 -6.71 -8.58 2.45
N LEU A 163 -5.62 -8.53 3.24
CA LEU A 163 -4.97 -9.72 3.79
C LEU A 163 -5.79 -10.33 4.93
N ALA A 164 -6.36 -9.50 5.82
CA ALA A 164 -7.29 -9.94 6.84
C ALA A 164 -8.52 -10.62 6.25
N LEU A 165 -9.12 -10.04 5.19
CA LEU A 165 -10.24 -10.66 4.45
C LEU A 165 -9.85 -12.00 3.82
N ALA A 166 -8.66 -12.09 3.27
CA ALA A 166 -8.16 -13.33 2.69
C ALA A 166 -8.00 -14.42 3.76
N ALA A 167 -7.42 -14.09 4.90
CA ALA A 167 -7.28 -15.02 6.02
C ALA A 167 -8.64 -15.54 6.48
N TRP A 168 -9.61 -14.66 6.72
CA TRP A 168 -10.97 -15.03 7.09
C TRP A 168 -11.63 -15.91 6.03
N LYS A 169 -11.56 -15.52 4.76
CA LYS A 169 -12.19 -16.26 3.66
C LYS A 169 -11.58 -17.63 3.42
N LEU A 170 -10.33 -17.81 3.78
CA LEU A 170 -9.61 -19.08 3.72
C LEU A 170 -9.82 -19.96 4.96
N GLY A 171 -10.58 -19.49 5.98
CA GLY A 171 -11.02 -20.31 7.10
C GLY A 171 -10.37 -20.00 8.45
N ALA A 172 -9.63 -18.90 8.57
CA ALA A 172 -9.18 -18.43 9.87
C ALA A 172 -10.40 -18.18 10.80
N SER A 173 -10.30 -18.63 12.04
CA SER A 173 -11.42 -18.53 13.01
C SER A 173 -11.40 -17.24 13.82
N ASP A 174 -10.25 -16.60 13.89
CA ASP A 174 -10.00 -15.41 14.68
C ASP A 174 -9.03 -14.50 13.90
N VAL A 175 -9.52 -13.37 13.41
CA VAL A 175 -8.75 -12.45 12.60
C VAL A 175 -8.76 -11.07 13.22
N VAL A 176 -7.58 -10.51 13.41
CA VAL A 176 -7.38 -9.16 13.95
C VAL A 176 -6.66 -8.31 12.92
N ALA A 177 -7.28 -7.20 12.55
CA ALA A 177 -6.72 -6.19 11.64
C ALA A 177 -6.26 -4.98 12.45
N VAL A 178 -4.99 -4.62 12.32
CA VAL A 178 -4.36 -3.53 13.09
C VAL A 178 -3.81 -2.48 12.14
N ASP A 179 -4.11 -1.22 12.41
CA ASP A 179 -3.47 -0.08 11.73
C ASP A 179 -3.37 1.11 12.68
N ASN A 180 -2.43 2.01 12.43
CA ASN A 180 -2.29 3.27 13.15
C ASN A 180 -2.94 4.45 12.44
N ASP A 181 -3.43 4.24 11.21
CA ASP A 181 -4.14 5.23 10.42
C ASP A 181 -5.65 5.01 10.53
N PRO A 182 -6.41 5.98 11.09
CA PRO A 182 -7.87 5.87 11.19
C PRO A 182 -8.55 5.77 9.82
N ASP A 183 -8.03 6.41 8.78
CA ASP A 183 -8.60 6.38 7.42
C ASP A 183 -8.43 4.98 6.79
N ALA A 184 -7.30 4.33 7.05
CA ALA A 184 -7.07 2.93 6.67
C ALA A 184 -8.08 2.00 7.36
N LEU A 185 -8.34 2.19 8.67
CA LEU A 185 -9.31 1.39 9.41
C LEU A 185 -10.74 1.61 8.94
N ASP A 186 -11.11 2.82 8.54
CA ASP A 186 -12.44 3.10 7.97
C ASP A 186 -12.60 2.42 6.62
N SER A 187 -11.56 2.41 5.79
CA SER A 187 -11.52 1.66 4.53
C SER A 187 -11.66 0.15 4.79
N ALA A 188 -10.90 -0.41 5.73
CA ALA A 188 -10.98 -1.81 6.10
C ALA A 188 -12.39 -2.20 6.58
N ARG A 189 -13.02 -1.41 7.47
CA ARG A 189 -14.41 -1.63 7.94
C ARG A 189 -15.39 -1.70 6.78
N ALA A 190 -15.30 -0.75 5.86
CA ALA A 190 -16.17 -0.71 4.68
C ALA A 190 -15.99 -1.97 3.82
N ASN A 191 -14.75 -2.40 3.60
CA ASN A 191 -14.44 -3.61 2.84
C ASN A 191 -14.87 -4.88 3.56
N PHE A 192 -14.71 -4.98 4.90
CA PHE A 192 -15.22 -6.10 5.69
C PHE A 192 -16.75 -6.22 5.58
N ALA A 193 -17.46 -5.10 5.68
CA ALA A 193 -18.91 -5.07 5.51
C ALA A 193 -19.33 -5.55 4.11
N ARG A 194 -18.65 -5.10 3.04
CA ARG A 194 -18.93 -5.52 1.66
C ARG A 194 -18.75 -7.02 1.43
N ASN A 195 -17.82 -7.62 2.14
CA ASN A 195 -17.54 -9.06 2.04
C ASN A 195 -18.36 -9.91 3.02
N GLY A 196 -19.21 -9.30 3.85
CA GLY A 196 -19.97 -10.00 4.89
C GLY A 196 -19.12 -10.45 6.09
N ALA A 197 -17.92 -9.91 6.24
CA ALA A 197 -16.96 -10.27 7.29
C ALA A 197 -16.99 -9.32 8.50
N GLY A 198 -17.79 -8.26 8.48
CA GLY A 198 -17.76 -7.20 9.48
C GLY A 198 -17.74 -7.67 10.95
N PRO A 199 -18.58 -8.62 11.36
CA PRO A 199 -18.56 -9.11 12.75
C PRO A 199 -17.48 -10.17 13.02
N SER A 200 -16.75 -10.61 12.02
CA SER A 200 -15.82 -11.75 12.08
C SER A 200 -14.34 -11.35 12.09
N ILE A 201 -14.06 -10.06 11.92
CA ILE A 201 -12.70 -9.51 11.91
C ILE A 201 -12.67 -8.36 12.91
N ASP A 202 -11.87 -8.51 13.95
CA ASP A 202 -11.65 -7.47 14.94
C ASP A 202 -10.73 -6.37 14.36
N ILE A 203 -11.07 -5.12 14.64
CA ILE A 203 -10.30 -3.96 14.18
C ILE A 203 -9.71 -3.25 15.39
N ILE A 204 -8.41 -3.05 15.37
CA ILE A 204 -7.66 -2.37 16.43
C ILE A 204 -6.94 -1.16 15.85
N HIS A 205 -7.21 0.02 16.41
CA HIS A 205 -6.46 1.23 16.15
C HIS A 205 -5.31 1.31 17.16
N ASP A 206 -4.13 0.88 16.76
CA ASP A 206 -2.94 0.93 17.61
C ASP A 206 -1.67 0.96 16.76
N ARG A 207 -0.57 1.32 17.38
CA ARG A 207 0.77 1.31 16.79
C ARG A 207 1.48 0.00 17.16
N ILE A 208 2.39 -0.44 16.29
CA ILE A 208 3.15 -1.68 16.51
C ILE A 208 3.87 -1.69 17.86
N GLU A 209 4.43 -0.54 18.28
CA GLU A 209 5.20 -0.39 19.52
C GLU A 209 4.36 -0.59 20.78
N THR A 210 3.09 -0.21 20.71
CA THR A 210 2.17 -0.24 21.86
C THR A 210 1.23 -1.44 21.85
N LEU A 211 1.15 -2.14 20.73
CA LEU A 211 0.23 -3.24 20.51
C LEU A 211 0.41 -4.34 21.57
N ARG A 212 -0.66 -4.63 22.32
CA ARG A 212 -0.70 -5.66 23.37
C ARG A 212 -1.93 -6.52 23.17
N ILE A 213 -1.76 -7.57 22.37
CA ILE A 213 -2.81 -8.53 22.03
C ILE A 213 -2.31 -9.96 22.20
N GLU A 214 -3.22 -10.93 22.19
CA GLU A 214 -2.86 -12.33 22.21
C GLU A 214 -2.07 -12.71 20.96
N ARG A 215 -1.08 -13.61 21.14
CA ARG A 215 -0.25 -14.13 20.06
C ARG A 215 -1.07 -14.92 19.05
N ALA A 216 -0.60 -14.96 17.81
CA ALA A 216 -1.26 -15.59 16.69
C ALA A 216 -0.46 -16.76 16.10
N ASP A 217 -1.15 -17.59 15.35
CA ASP A 217 -0.60 -18.70 14.58
C ASP A 217 0.03 -18.16 13.26
N ILE A 218 -0.51 -17.04 12.77
CA ILE A 218 0.01 -16.35 11.57
C ILE A 218 -0.03 -14.84 11.82
N VAL A 219 1.08 -14.18 11.53
CA VAL A 219 1.19 -12.71 11.48
C VAL A 219 1.51 -12.29 10.05
N LEU A 220 0.75 -11.33 9.53
CA LEU A 220 0.94 -10.73 8.22
C LEU A 220 1.44 -9.29 8.41
N ALA A 221 2.44 -8.87 7.67
CA ALA A 221 2.97 -7.51 7.70
C ALA A 221 3.48 -7.10 6.31
N ASN A 222 2.61 -6.45 5.53
CA ASN A 222 2.98 -5.88 4.25
C ASN A 222 3.35 -4.41 4.44
N LEU A 223 4.58 -4.17 4.90
CA LEU A 223 5.12 -2.88 5.35
C LEU A 223 6.45 -2.60 4.66
N THR A 224 6.89 -1.34 4.65
CA THR A 224 8.20 -1.00 4.07
C THR A 224 9.34 -1.74 4.77
N GLY A 225 10.43 -2.05 4.04
CA GLY A 225 11.60 -2.74 4.58
C GLY A 225 12.16 -2.07 5.83
N ALA A 226 12.23 -0.73 5.85
CA ALA A 226 12.65 0.05 7.00
C ALA A 226 11.75 -0.18 8.23
N THR A 227 10.43 -0.21 8.03
CA THR A 227 9.44 -0.46 9.10
C THR A 227 9.57 -1.89 9.63
N LEU A 228 9.71 -2.89 8.75
CA LEU A 228 9.91 -4.29 9.13
C LEU A 228 11.16 -4.48 9.98
N VAL A 229 12.26 -3.85 9.58
CA VAL A 229 13.54 -3.92 10.33
C VAL A 229 13.40 -3.24 11.70
N ARG A 230 12.79 -2.08 11.73
CA ARG A 230 12.58 -1.31 12.96
C ARG A 230 11.75 -2.06 13.99
N TYR A 231 10.69 -2.75 13.58
CA TYR A 231 9.73 -3.42 14.46
C TYR A 231 9.82 -4.94 14.46
N ALA A 232 10.98 -5.48 14.07
CA ALA A 232 11.17 -6.92 13.95
C ALA A 232 10.95 -7.67 15.29
N ALA A 233 11.34 -7.07 16.42
CA ALA A 233 11.16 -7.66 17.75
C ALA A 233 9.67 -7.69 18.15
N GLU A 234 8.94 -6.60 17.92
CA GLU A 234 7.52 -6.48 18.20
C GLU A 234 6.72 -7.46 17.36
N LEU A 235 6.95 -7.50 16.04
CA LEU A 235 6.30 -8.46 15.13
C LEU A 235 6.59 -9.92 15.54
N THR A 236 7.83 -10.23 15.90
CA THR A 236 8.20 -11.57 16.40
C THR A 236 7.48 -11.90 17.71
N SER A 237 7.24 -10.92 18.58
CA SER A 237 6.55 -11.12 19.87
C SER A 237 5.09 -11.51 19.72
N LEU A 238 4.45 -11.18 18.59
CA LEU A 238 3.07 -11.54 18.28
C LEU A 238 2.90 -13.02 17.87
N LEU A 239 4.00 -13.74 17.62
CA LEU A 239 3.97 -15.13 17.18
C LEU A 239 3.82 -16.09 18.37
N ARG A 240 2.95 -17.09 18.22
CA ARG A 240 2.98 -18.31 19.01
C ARG A 240 4.21 -19.15 18.66
N ASP A 241 4.45 -20.21 19.43
CA ASP A 241 5.44 -21.21 19.04
C ASP A 241 4.99 -21.92 17.74
N GLU A 242 5.92 -22.22 16.87
CA GLU A 242 5.69 -22.81 15.53
C GLU A 242 4.84 -21.93 14.57
N ALA A 243 4.54 -20.68 14.93
CA ALA A 243 3.76 -19.74 14.14
C ALA A 243 4.53 -19.20 12.92
N TYR A 244 3.78 -18.67 11.96
CA TYR A 244 4.32 -18.10 10.74
C TYR A 244 4.26 -16.57 10.75
N LEU A 245 5.29 -15.94 10.18
CA LEU A 245 5.33 -14.51 9.87
C LEU A 245 5.52 -14.35 8.37
N VAL A 246 4.59 -13.65 7.73
CA VAL A 246 4.68 -13.30 6.30
C VAL A 246 4.97 -11.81 6.20
N VAL A 247 6.11 -11.45 5.64
CA VAL A 247 6.57 -10.07 5.46
C VAL A 247 6.77 -9.73 4.00
N SER A 248 6.31 -8.57 3.56
CA SER A 248 6.47 -8.02 2.21
C SER A 248 6.43 -6.49 2.26
N GLY A 249 6.57 -5.83 1.10
CA GLY A 249 6.59 -4.36 0.99
C GLY A 249 8.02 -3.81 0.91
N PHE A 250 8.96 -4.63 0.44
CA PHE A 250 10.36 -4.27 0.25
C PHE A 250 10.91 -4.84 -1.07
N ALA A 251 11.96 -4.21 -1.57
CA ALA A 251 12.62 -4.64 -2.79
C ALA A 251 13.53 -5.87 -2.55
N PRO A 252 13.83 -6.69 -3.58
CA PRO A 252 14.65 -7.91 -3.44
C PRO A 252 16.04 -7.66 -2.85
N ASP A 253 16.67 -6.53 -3.11
CA ASP A 253 17.97 -6.14 -2.57
C ASP A 253 17.91 -5.85 -1.06
N GLU A 254 16.76 -5.45 -0.51
CA GLU A 254 16.53 -5.27 0.93
C GLU A 254 16.34 -6.61 1.67
N ALA A 255 16.09 -7.73 0.96
CA ALA A 255 15.75 -9.02 1.57
C ALA A 255 16.81 -9.50 2.57
N HIS A 256 18.10 -9.22 2.33
CA HIS A 256 19.17 -9.59 3.24
C HIS A 256 19.05 -8.86 4.59
N VAL A 257 18.76 -7.59 4.57
CA VAL A 257 18.62 -6.75 5.78
C VAL A 257 17.38 -7.17 6.55
N VAL A 258 16.26 -7.41 5.86
CA VAL A 258 15.02 -7.91 6.46
C VAL A 258 15.25 -9.28 7.12
N LYS A 259 15.85 -10.26 6.44
CA LYS A 259 16.17 -11.58 7.02
C LYS A 259 17.08 -11.46 8.25
N THR A 260 18.03 -10.54 8.23
CA THR A 260 18.94 -10.32 9.37
C THR A 260 18.19 -9.78 10.59
N ALA A 261 17.20 -8.92 10.41
CA ALA A 261 16.36 -8.42 11.51
C ALA A 261 15.52 -9.54 12.15
N PHE A 262 15.08 -10.52 11.36
CA PHE A 262 14.31 -11.68 11.82
C PHE A 262 15.16 -12.97 12.01
N LYS A 263 16.47 -12.85 12.27
CA LYS A 263 17.42 -13.97 12.37
C LYS A 263 17.08 -15.06 13.39
N THR A 264 16.17 -14.80 14.32
CA THR A 264 15.68 -15.78 15.29
C THR A 264 14.59 -16.70 14.72
N LEU A 265 14.07 -16.38 13.54
CA LEU A 265 13.08 -17.14 12.81
C LEU A 265 13.75 -17.87 11.64
N ARG A 266 13.15 -18.98 11.23
CA ARG A 266 13.61 -19.77 10.08
C ARG A 266 12.88 -19.34 8.81
N VAL A 267 13.59 -19.02 7.74
CA VAL A 267 13.00 -18.79 6.41
C VAL A 267 12.41 -20.10 5.88
N ILE A 268 11.14 -20.07 5.50
CA ILE A 268 10.39 -21.21 4.94
C ILE A 268 10.20 -21.06 3.43
N ASP A 269 9.86 -19.84 2.98
CA ASP A 269 9.65 -19.54 1.57
C ASP A 269 10.08 -18.09 1.29
N GLU A 270 10.54 -17.83 0.09
CA GLU A 270 10.92 -16.50 -0.38
C GLU A 270 10.58 -16.41 -1.87
N ARG A 271 9.85 -15.35 -2.26
CA ARG A 271 9.45 -15.11 -3.65
C ARG A 271 9.67 -13.68 -4.04
N VAL A 272 9.83 -13.50 -5.33
CA VAL A 272 9.99 -12.21 -5.98
C VAL A 272 9.01 -12.14 -7.15
N GLU A 273 8.31 -11.03 -7.27
CA GLU A 273 7.48 -10.68 -8.43
C GLU A 273 7.75 -9.22 -8.76
N ASP A 274 8.13 -8.96 -10.02
CA ASP A 274 8.60 -7.64 -10.45
C ASP A 274 9.76 -7.15 -9.54
N ASP A 275 9.64 -5.96 -8.98
CA ASP A 275 10.65 -5.35 -8.09
C ASP A 275 10.33 -5.57 -6.60
N TRP A 276 9.52 -6.57 -6.25
CA TRP A 276 9.05 -6.79 -4.88
C TRP A 276 9.30 -8.21 -4.38
N ALA A 277 9.57 -8.31 -3.09
CA ALA A 277 9.81 -9.58 -2.42
C ALA A 277 8.80 -9.85 -1.28
N VAL A 278 8.60 -11.15 -1.01
CA VAL A 278 7.91 -11.66 0.17
C VAL A 278 8.77 -12.72 0.83
N ILE A 279 8.79 -12.76 2.15
CA ILE A 279 9.44 -13.81 2.92
C ILE A 279 8.44 -14.39 3.91
N CYS A 280 8.34 -15.71 3.92
CA CYS A 280 7.63 -16.47 4.94
C CYS A 280 8.65 -17.02 5.94
N LEU A 281 8.45 -16.69 7.19
CA LEU A 281 9.30 -17.05 8.32
C LEU A 281 8.51 -17.92 9.30
N ARG A 282 9.19 -18.80 10.04
CA ARG A 282 8.61 -19.65 11.10
C ARG A 282 9.39 -19.48 12.40
N ARG A 283 8.66 -19.33 13.49
CA ARG A 283 9.21 -19.31 14.84
C ARG A 283 9.67 -20.68 15.30
#